data_9afab4fd8b43a67db0131d25d5f8a59f
#
_entry.id   9afab4fd8b43a67db0131d25d5f8a59f
#
_cell.length_a   1.000
_cell.length_b   1.000
_cell.length_c   1.000
_cell.angle_alpha   90.00
_cell.angle_beta   90.00
_cell.angle_gamma   90.00
#
_symmetry.space_group_name_H-M   'P 1'
#
loop_
_entity.id
_entity.type
_entity.pdbx_description
1 polymer ?
#
loop_
_entity_poly.entity_id
_entity_poly.type
_entity_poly.pdbx_seq_one_letter_code
_entity_poly.pdbx_strand_id
1 'polypeptide(L)'
;MADEAGQSCAPVALNTADWSKARPLVFAVAGDSNVVLIYDLGKTQPMNPTAKIHIPRTTADEACPRALCLQYNPKVRDLLACGDSNGHVHIWQLSWNLSNAGPYEQELLRKFVEGLFYINDYLMD
;
A
#
# COMPACT_ATOMS: atom_id res chain seq x y z
N MET A 1 20.16 -4.89 10.38
CA MET A 1 19.77 -4.38 10.36
C MET A 1 19.23 -3.88 10.79
N ALA A 2 19.07 -3.53 11.04
CA ALA A 2 18.55 -3.00 11.45
C ALA A 2 17.66 -2.76 11.52
N ASP A 3 17.17 -2.87 11.69
CA ASP A 3 16.41 -2.72 11.92
C ASP A 3 15.76 -2.50 12.02
N GLU A 4 15.83 -3.14 12.09
CA GLU A 4 14.81 -2.90 12.24
C GLU A 4 14.52 -1.74 12.69
N ALA A 5 14.46 -1.61 13.48
CA ALA A 5 14.02 -0.46 14.04
C ALA A 5 14.69 0.72 13.53
N GLY A 6 14.03 1.62 13.12
CA GLY A 6 14.55 2.85 12.77
C GLY A 6 15.71 2.79 11.84
N GLN A 7 15.97 1.60 11.43
CA GLN A 7 17.03 1.46 10.54
C GLN A 7 16.69 2.10 9.26
N SER A 8 17.52 2.95 8.85
CA SER A 8 17.37 3.53 7.55
C SER A 8 17.64 2.46 6.54
N CYS A 9 16.64 2.08 5.84
CA CYS A 9 16.77 1.06 4.86
C CYS A 9 17.23 1.64 3.56
N ALA A 10 18.03 0.87 2.85
CA ALA A 10 18.31 1.21 1.48
C ALA A 10 16.99 1.24 0.73
N PRO A 11 16.85 2.09 -0.27
CA PRO A 11 15.65 2.08 -1.10
C PRO A 11 15.47 0.73 -1.76
N VAL A 12 14.23 0.26 -1.82
CA VAL A 12 13.92 -0.98 -2.52
C VAL A 12 13.02 -0.65 -3.69
N ALA A 13 13.19 -1.44 -4.75
CA ALA A 13 12.36 -1.26 -5.93
C ALA A 13 10.93 -1.63 -5.61
N LEU A 14 10.00 -0.79 -6.04
CA LEU A 14 8.58 -1.08 -5.95
C LEU A 14 8.14 -1.65 -7.29
N ASN A 15 7.40 -2.74 -7.25
CA ASN A 15 7.00 -3.41 -8.49
C ASN A 15 5.50 -3.60 -8.61
N THR A 16 4.72 -3.26 -7.60
CA THR A 16 3.28 -3.42 -7.67
C THR A 16 2.58 -2.41 -6.76
N ALA A 17 1.42 -1.96 -7.19
CA ALA A 17 0.59 -1.04 -6.42
C ALA A 17 -0.85 -1.22 -6.85
N ASP A 18 -1.77 -1.02 -5.93
CA ASP A 18 -3.18 -1.07 -6.25
C ASP A 18 -3.95 -0.15 -5.32
N TRP A 19 -4.98 0.48 -5.87
CA TRP A 19 -5.84 1.35 -5.10
C TRP A 19 -6.87 0.55 -4.33
N SER A 20 -7.18 0.99 -3.11
CA SER A 20 -8.31 0.44 -2.36
C SER A 20 -9.59 0.62 -3.16
N LYS A 21 -10.43 -0.40 -3.14
CA LYS A 21 -11.71 -0.33 -3.86
C LYS A 21 -12.80 0.33 -3.03
N ALA A 22 -12.49 0.66 -1.78
CA ALA A 22 -13.46 1.26 -0.86
C ALA A 22 -13.04 2.65 -0.40
N ARG A 23 -11.73 2.87 -0.23
CA ARG A 23 -11.23 4.14 0.27
C ARG A 23 -10.45 4.86 -0.82
N PRO A 24 -10.98 5.96 -1.35
CA PRO A 24 -10.42 6.58 -2.56
C PRO A 24 -9.01 7.13 -2.42
N LEU A 25 -8.55 7.41 -1.20
CA LEU A 25 -7.22 7.95 -0.99
C LEU A 25 -6.23 6.92 -0.44
N VAL A 26 -6.63 5.65 -0.40
CA VAL A 26 -5.81 4.59 0.18
C VAL A 26 -5.31 3.67 -0.94
N PHE A 27 -4.03 3.35 -0.87
CA PHE A 27 -3.45 2.41 -1.82
C PHE A 27 -2.38 1.58 -1.12
N ALA A 28 -2.08 0.43 -1.71
CA ALA A 28 -1.03 -0.46 -1.21
C ALA A 28 0.08 -0.55 -2.24
N VAL A 29 1.32 -0.65 -1.76
CA VAL A 29 2.49 -0.83 -2.62
C VAL A 29 3.38 -1.90 -2.03
N ALA A 30 4.13 -2.57 -2.89
CA ALA A 30 5.10 -3.56 -2.46
C ALA A 30 6.17 -3.74 -3.52
N GLY A 31 7.28 -4.32 -3.12
CA GLY A 31 8.39 -4.49 -4.03
C GLY A 31 9.38 -5.54 -3.53
N ASP A 32 10.65 -5.24 -3.67
CA ASP A 32 11.72 -6.19 -3.37
C ASP A 32 11.99 -6.29 -1.88
N SER A 33 10.92 -6.51 -1.11
CA SER A 33 11.01 -6.72 0.31
C SER A 33 9.83 -7.57 0.73
N ASN A 34 9.82 -7.97 2.00
CA ASN A 34 8.73 -8.77 2.52
C ASN A 34 7.67 -7.92 3.22
N VAL A 35 7.56 -6.66 2.86
CA VAL A 35 6.64 -5.74 3.51
C VAL A 35 5.73 -5.10 2.48
N VAL A 36 4.44 -5.14 2.74
CA VAL A 36 3.43 -4.42 1.97
C VAL A 36 3.11 -3.15 2.75
N LEU A 37 3.18 -2.02 2.09
CA LEU A 37 2.94 -0.71 2.71
C LEU A 37 1.59 -0.19 2.25
N ILE A 38 0.81 0.33 3.19
CA ILE A 38 -0.48 0.93 2.89
C ILE A 38 -0.40 2.41 3.24
N TYR A 39 -0.76 3.25 2.28
CA TYR A 39 -0.73 4.70 2.43
C TYR A 39 -2.11 5.28 2.36
N ASP A 40 -2.33 6.35 3.11
CA ASP A 40 -3.57 7.10 3.09
C ASP A 40 -3.22 8.56 2.79
N LEU A 41 -3.54 9.00 1.60
CA LEU A 41 -3.20 10.35 1.16
C LEU A 41 -3.99 11.43 1.89
N GLY A 42 -5.04 11.04 2.62
CA GLY A 42 -5.80 11.99 3.42
C GLY A 42 -5.20 12.29 4.77
N LYS A 43 -4.12 11.61 5.14
CA LYS A 43 -3.46 11.85 6.42
C LYS A 43 -2.58 13.09 6.34
N THR A 44 -2.28 13.65 7.51
CA THR A 44 -1.45 14.85 7.61
C THR A 44 -0.04 14.61 7.12
N GLN A 45 0.46 13.40 7.25
CA GLN A 45 1.79 13.05 6.79
C GLN A 45 1.69 11.89 5.82
N PRO A 46 1.29 12.17 4.58
CA PRO A 46 1.06 11.10 3.60
C PRO A 46 2.34 10.38 3.16
N MET A 47 3.51 10.91 3.50
CA MET A 47 4.76 10.24 3.15
C MET A 47 5.03 9.01 4.00
N ASN A 48 4.37 8.89 5.13
CA ASN A 48 4.55 7.75 6.02
C ASN A 48 3.44 6.74 5.81
N PRO A 49 3.76 5.45 5.74
CA PRO A 49 2.70 4.45 5.58
C PRO A 49 1.81 4.41 6.80
N THR A 50 0.52 4.23 6.53
CA THR A 50 -0.49 4.08 7.59
C THR A 50 -0.40 2.70 8.22
N ALA A 51 -0.04 1.70 7.43
CA ALA A 51 0.05 0.32 7.91
C ALA A 51 1.13 -0.43 7.14
N LYS A 52 1.70 -1.42 7.79
CA LYS A 52 2.68 -2.33 7.19
C LYS A 52 2.23 -3.75 7.43
N ILE A 53 2.28 -4.56 6.39
CA ILE A 53 1.94 -5.98 6.50
C ILE A 53 3.19 -6.75 6.12
N HIS A 54 3.66 -7.60 7.03
CA HIS A 54 4.83 -8.42 6.77
C HIS A 54 4.40 -9.74 6.16
N ILE A 55 5.06 -10.11 5.06
CA ILE A 55 4.79 -11.37 4.39
C ILE A 55 5.58 -12.45 5.13
N PRO A 56 4.90 -13.44 5.71
CA PRO A 56 5.59 -14.47 6.49
C PRO A 56 6.25 -15.51 5.60
N ARG A 57 7.31 -16.11 6.09
CA ARG A 57 7.81 -17.34 5.49
C ARG A 57 6.86 -18.47 5.83
N THR A 58 6.69 -19.37 4.87
CA THR A 58 5.88 -20.55 5.11
C THR A 58 6.67 -21.61 5.85
N THR A 59 7.97 -21.73 5.52
CA THR A 59 8.87 -22.66 6.22
C THR A 59 10.16 -21.93 6.53
N ALA A 60 10.92 -22.47 7.48
CA ALA A 60 12.18 -21.86 7.88
C ALA A 60 13.24 -21.96 6.79
N ASP A 61 13.10 -22.94 5.89
CA ASP A 61 14.10 -23.17 4.85
C ASP A 61 13.92 -22.24 3.65
N GLU A 62 12.79 -21.57 3.55
CA GLU A 62 12.52 -20.72 2.41
C GLU A 62 13.31 -19.44 2.48
N ALA A 63 13.63 -18.89 1.32
CA ALA A 63 14.18 -17.56 1.26
C ALA A 63 13.16 -16.55 1.77
N CYS A 64 13.65 -15.38 2.16
CA CYS A 64 12.75 -14.31 2.58
C CYS A 64 11.85 -13.95 1.39
N PRO A 65 10.54 -13.98 1.55
CA PRO A 65 9.64 -13.72 0.43
C PRO A 65 9.69 -12.25 0.00
N ARG A 66 9.52 -12.04 -1.30
CA ARG A 66 9.37 -10.69 -1.86
C ARG A 66 8.00 -10.62 -2.51
N ALA A 67 7.36 -9.47 -2.37
CA ALA A 67 6.05 -9.28 -2.99
C ALA A 67 6.23 -9.09 -4.49
N LEU A 68 5.43 -9.80 -5.27
CA LEU A 68 5.48 -9.68 -6.73
C LEU A 68 4.23 -9.03 -7.29
N CYS A 69 3.09 -9.19 -6.64
CA CYS A 69 1.85 -8.59 -7.11
C CYS A 69 0.90 -8.39 -5.94
N LEU A 70 0.10 -7.34 -6.06
CA LEU A 70 -0.94 -7.01 -5.10
C LEU A 70 -2.23 -6.76 -5.84
N GLN A 71 -3.34 -7.11 -5.22
CA GLN A 71 -4.63 -6.75 -5.77
C GLN A 71 -5.68 -6.73 -4.68
N TYR A 72 -6.40 -5.62 -4.59
CA TYR A 72 -7.59 -5.55 -3.76
C TYR A 72 -8.72 -6.32 -4.43
N ASN A 73 -9.56 -6.97 -3.61
CA ASN A 73 -10.73 -7.63 -4.13
C ASN A 73 -11.73 -6.57 -4.61
N PRO A 74 -12.21 -6.65 -5.85
CA PRO A 74 -13.09 -5.60 -6.37
C PRO A 74 -14.49 -5.61 -5.74
N LYS A 75 -14.88 -6.69 -5.08
CA LYS A 75 -16.21 -6.80 -4.50
C LYS A 75 -16.22 -6.84 -2.99
N VAL A 76 -15.17 -7.40 -2.39
CA VAL A 76 -15.06 -7.49 -0.94
C VAL A 76 -13.96 -6.55 -0.52
N ARG A 77 -14.35 -5.40 -0.01
CA ARG A 77 -13.46 -4.24 0.13
C ARG A 77 -12.34 -4.42 1.14
N ASP A 78 -12.45 -5.36 2.05
CA ASP A 78 -11.43 -5.54 3.08
C ASP A 78 -10.45 -6.66 2.78
N LEU A 79 -10.49 -7.21 1.57
CA LEU A 79 -9.58 -8.29 1.20
C LEU A 79 -8.49 -7.79 0.25
N LEU A 80 -7.26 -8.15 0.57
CA LEU A 80 -6.09 -7.81 -0.23
C LEU A 80 -5.31 -9.09 -0.47
N ALA A 81 -4.95 -9.36 -1.72
CA ALA A 81 -4.18 -10.53 -2.09
C ALA A 81 -2.78 -10.14 -2.51
N CYS A 82 -1.81 -10.99 -2.20
CA CYS A 82 -0.42 -10.77 -2.56
C CYS A 82 0.20 -12.09 -2.99
N GLY A 83 0.85 -12.10 -4.15
CA GLY A 83 1.67 -13.22 -4.57
C GLY A 83 3.13 -12.95 -4.25
N ASP A 84 3.84 -13.95 -3.73
CA ASP A 84 5.22 -13.73 -3.33
C ASP A 84 6.20 -14.54 -4.18
N SER A 85 7.47 -14.28 -3.97
CA SER A 85 8.54 -14.87 -4.77
C SER A 85 8.77 -16.34 -4.48
N ASN A 86 8.17 -16.87 -3.43
CA ASN A 86 8.25 -18.29 -3.10
C ASN A 86 7.06 -19.08 -3.62
N GLY A 87 6.19 -18.46 -4.40
CA GLY A 87 5.06 -19.13 -5.01
C GLY A 87 3.82 -19.23 -4.13
N HIS A 88 3.77 -18.46 -3.07
CA HIS A 88 2.61 -18.46 -2.17
C HIS A 88 1.72 -17.26 -2.44
N VAL A 89 0.43 -17.45 -2.23
CA VAL A 89 -0.55 -16.37 -2.30
C VAL A 89 -1.07 -16.13 -0.90
N HIS A 90 -0.97 -14.89 -0.45
CA HIS A 90 -1.43 -14.47 0.86
C HIS A 90 -2.68 -13.64 0.69
N ILE A 91 -3.69 -13.89 1.51
CA ILE A 91 -4.93 -13.12 1.48
C ILE A 91 -5.15 -12.57 2.87
N TRP A 92 -5.23 -11.25 2.97
CA TRP A 92 -5.39 -10.58 4.24
C TRP A 92 -6.74 -9.88 4.30
N GLN A 93 -7.36 -9.97 5.46
CA GLN A 93 -8.53 -9.18 5.77
C GLN A 93 -8.06 -7.94 6.51
N LEU A 94 -8.32 -6.78 5.92
CA LEU A 94 -7.85 -5.52 6.48
C LEU A 94 -8.82 -5.02 7.54
N SER A 95 -8.30 -4.20 8.45
CA SER A 95 -9.10 -3.65 9.52
C SER A 95 -10.15 -2.68 8.98
N TRP A 96 -11.14 -2.40 9.81
CA TRP A 96 -12.20 -1.46 9.48
C TRP A 96 -11.64 -0.12 9.01
N ASN A 97 -10.61 0.38 9.70
CA ASN A 97 -10.03 1.68 9.38
C ASN A 97 -9.44 1.73 7.99
N LEU A 98 -8.97 0.60 7.48
CA LEU A 98 -8.34 0.55 6.16
C LEU A 98 -9.33 0.22 5.06
N SER A 99 -10.57 -0.13 5.39
CA SER A 99 -11.52 -0.67 4.44
C SER A 99 -12.80 0.13 4.30
N ASN A 100 -13.05 1.09 5.17
CA ASN A 100 -14.31 1.81 5.17
C ASN A 100 -14.10 3.30 5.05
N ALA A 101 -14.70 3.88 4.03
CA ALA A 101 -14.56 5.29 3.74
C ALA A 101 -15.33 6.13 4.75
N GLY A 102 -14.74 7.24 5.16
CA GLY A 102 -15.43 8.23 5.94
C GLY A 102 -16.37 9.04 5.07
N PRO A 103 -17.22 9.85 5.70
CA PRO A 103 -18.26 10.56 4.95
C PRO A 103 -17.74 11.61 3.98
N TYR A 104 -16.51 12.09 4.15
CA TYR A 104 -15.99 13.17 3.32
C TYR A 104 -14.85 12.75 2.42
N GLU A 105 -14.61 11.46 2.24
CA GLU A 105 -13.44 11.01 1.49
C GLU A 105 -13.53 11.33 0.01
N GLN A 106 -14.73 11.28 -0.57
CA GLN A 106 -14.87 11.64 -1.98
C GLN A 106 -14.54 13.11 -2.20
N GLU A 107 -14.94 13.94 -1.25
CA GLU A 107 -14.62 15.35 -1.33
C GLU A 107 -13.11 15.60 -1.20
N LEU A 108 -12.47 14.87 -0.30
CA LEU A 108 -11.02 14.97 -0.15
C LEU A 108 -10.31 14.50 -1.41
N LEU A 109 -10.80 13.44 -2.04
CA LEU A 109 -10.23 12.97 -3.28
C LEU A 109 -10.34 14.04 -4.37
N ARG A 110 -11.51 14.66 -4.47
CA ARG A 110 -11.70 15.71 -5.47
C ARG A 110 -10.72 16.84 -5.27
N LYS A 111 -10.56 17.28 -4.03
CA LYS A 111 -9.62 18.35 -3.73
C LYS A 111 -8.18 17.96 -4.02
N PHE A 112 -7.83 16.72 -3.73
CA PHE A 112 -6.50 16.22 -3.99
C PHE A 112 -6.21 16.21 -5.49
N VAL A 113 -7.14 15.72 -6.27
CA VAL A 113 -6.98 15.68 -7.73
C VAL A 113 -6.89 17.08 -8.30
N GLU A 114 -7.70 18.02 -7.80
CA GLU A 114 -7.62 19.39 -8.24
C GLU A 114 -6.25 20.01 -7.96
N GLY A 115 -5.69 19.69 -6.80
CA GLY A 115 -4.36 20.16 -6.46
C GLY A 115 -3.29 19.61 -7.38
N LEU A 116 -3.37 18.34 -7.71
CA LEU A 116 -2.43 17.73 -8.64
C LEU A 116 -2.54 18.36 -10.03
N PHE A 117 -3.74 18.56 -10.46
CA PHE A 117 -3.99 19.16 -11.77
C PHE A 117 -3.40 20.56 -11.84
N TYR A 118 -3.60 21.32 -10.79
CA TYR A 118 -3.07 22.66 -10.69
C TYR A 118 -1.54 22.66 -10.75
N ILE A 119 -0.91 21.75 -10.05
CA ILE A 119 0.54 21.61 -10.05
C ILE A 119 1.05 21.27 -11.44
N ASN A 120 0.37 20.37 -12.14
CA ASN A 120 0.76 20.01 -13.48
C ASN A 120 0.71 21.20 -14.44
N ASP A 121 -0.34 21.97 -14.36
CA ASP A 121 -0.44 23.18 -15.18
C ASP A 121 0.72 24.12 -14.91
N TYR A 122 1.07 24.25 -13.66
CA TYR A 122 2.15 25.12 -13.25
C TYR A 122 3.49 24.63 -13.78
N LEU A 123 3.70 23.32 -13.74
CA LEU A 123 4.98 22.73 -14.13
C LEU A 123 5.15 22.64 -15.64
N MET A 124 4.07 22.67 -16.39
CA MET A 124 4.13 22.53 -17.84
C MET A 124 4.41 23.85 -18.55
N ASP A 125 4.43 24.93 -17.83
CA ASP A 125 4.82 26.20 -18.36
C ASP A 125 6.34 26.33 -18.36
#